data_247880114a9364b574b1f8fe0a61a1b4
#
_entry.id   247880114a9364b574b1f8fe0a61a1b4
#
_cell.length_a   1.000
_cell.length_b   1.000
_cell.length_c   1.000
_cell.angle_alpha   90.00
_cell.angle_beta   90.00
_cell.angle_gamma   90.00
#
_symmetry.space_group_name_H-M   'P 1'
#
loop_
_entity.id
_entity.type
_entity.pdbx_description
1 polymer ?
#
loop_
_entity_poly.entity_id
_entity_poly.type
_entity_poly.pdbx_seq_one_letter_code
_entity_poly.pdbx_strand_id
1 'polypeptide(L)'
;MDTSKLSLFRMARTKMDWLAQRQRVLAQNISNADTPKFKAKDLRELDFGKMVLDATEPSVKPTMTNPSHMGVALPDLGPYREVAVRRTWERSIDGNPVVLEEQMEKMARGRSQYDLALQLVKKNLTMIKSALGQR
;
A
#
# COMPACT_ATOMS: atom_id res chain seq x y z
N MET A 1 20.14 10.65 13.69
CA MET A 1 19.55 11.42 12.59
C MET A 1 18.15 10.87 12.32
N ASP A 2 17.12 11.67 12.48
CA ASP A 2 15.73 11.20 12.28
C ASP A 2 15.37 11.21 10.78
N THR A 3 15.55 10.07 10.12
CA THR A 3 15.25 9.89 8.69
C THR A 3 13.74 9.84 8.41
N SER A 4 12.91 9.72 9.45
CA SER A 4 11.44 9.67 9.29
C SER A 4 10.84 10.96 8.75
N LYS A 5 11.54 12.08 8.94
CA LYS A 5 11.13 13.41 8.45
C LYS A 5 11.47 13.66 6.98
N LEU A 6 12.33 12.86 6.37
CA LEU A 6 12.65 12.98 4.95
C LEU A 6 11.52 12.42 4.10
N SER A 7 11.00 13.21 3.18
CA SER A 7 9.86 12.85 2.32
C SER A 7 10.07 11.53 1.58
N LEU A 8 11.30 11.30 1.07
CA LEU A 8 11.68 10.07 0.37
C LEU A 8 11.47 8.82 1.24
N PHE A 9 11.98 8.85 2.49
CA PHE A 9 11.86 7.69 3.39
C PHE A 9 10.42 7.46 3.83
N ARG A 10 9.66 8.54 4.02
CA ARG A 10 8.23 8.45 4.33
C ARG A 10 7.46 7.80 3.18
N MET A 11 7.68 8.26 1.94
CA MET A 11 7.04 7.67 0.76
C MET A 11 7.44 6.21 0.55
N ALA A 12 8.74 5.88 0.72
CA ALA A 12 9.21 4.51 0.60
C ALA A 12 8.56 3.59 1.65
N ARG A 13 8.45 4.05 2.90
CA ARG A 13 7.75 3.32 3.97
C ARG A 13 6.28 3.08 3.61
N THR A 14 5.56 4.14 3.20
CA THR A 14 4.16 4.01 2.79
C THR A 14 3.99 3.02 1.63
N LYS A 15 4.92 3.00 0.66
CA LYS A 15 4.90 2.01 -0.43
C LYS A 15 5.13 0.59 0.07
N MET A 16 6.09 0.39 0.97
CA MET A 16 6.37 -0.92 1.56
C MET A 16 5.20 -1.42 2.40
N ASP A 17 4.57 -0.56 3.20
CA ASP A 17 3.40 -0.90 4.01
C ASP A 17 2.21 -1.28 3.14
N TRP A 18 1.97 -0.52 2.06
CA TRP A 18 0.93 -0.84 1.08
C TRP A 18 1.18 -2.19 0.40
N LEU A 19 2.43 -2.46 -0.03
CA LEU A 19 2.79 -3.73 -0.65
C LEU A 19 2.62 -4.91 0.32
N ALA A 20 2.99 -4.73 1.59
CA ALA A 20 2.81 -5.74 2.63
C ALA A 20 1.31 -6.04 2.86
N GLN A 21 0.47 -5.01 2.92
CA GLN A 21 -0.97 -5.19 3.05
C GLN A 21 -1.57 -5.85 1.79
N ARG A 22 -1.13 -5.44 0.59
CA ARG A 22 -1.57 -6.05 -0.65
C ARG A 22 -1.25 -7.55 -0.69
N GLN A 23 -0.06 -7.95 -0.25
CA GLN A 23 0.30 -9.37 -0.17
C GLN A 23 -0.66 -10.16 0.73
N ARG A 24 -1.10 -9.60 1.85
CA ARG A 24 -2.10 -10.25 2.73
C ARG A 24 -3.43 -10.44 2.01
N VAL A 25 -3.90 -9.42 1.28
CA VAL A 25 -5.15 -9.51 0.52
C VAL A 25 -5.05 -10.55 -0.59
N LEU A 26 -3.94 -10.57 -1.34
CA LEU A 26 -3.71 -11.57 -2.40
C LEU A 26 -3.59 -12.98 -1.83
N ALA A 27 -2.92 -13.17 -0.69
CA ALA A 27 -2.87 -14.46 0.00
C ALA A 27 -4.26 -14.93 0.44
N GLN A 28 -5.11 -13.99 0.90
CA GLN A 28 -6.49 -14.28 1.25
C GLN A 28 -7.33 -14.66 0.03
N ASN A 29 -7.12 -14.03 -1.13
CA ASN A 29 -7.74 -14.44 -2.38
C ASN A 29 -7.34 -15.87 -2.77
N ILE A 30 -6.04 -16.20 -2.66
CA ILE A 30 -5.52 -17.53 -2.98
C ILE A 30 -6.13 -18.59 -2.05
N SER A 31 -6.16 -18.31 -0.74
CA SER A 31 -6.72 -19.27 0.22
C SER A 31 -8.23 -19.51 0.05
N ASN A 32 -8.93 -18.59 -0.60
CA ASN A 32 -10.35 -18.68 -0.88
C ASN A 32 -10.65 -18.94 -2.37
N ALA A 33 -9.65 -19.33 -3.17
CA ALA A 33 -9.85 -19.56 -4.60
C ALA A 33 -10.93 -20.63 -4.88
N ASP A 34 -11.03 -21.65 -4.04
CA ASP A 34 -12.03 -22.72 -4.16
C ASP A 34 -13.33 -22.47 -3.36
N THR A 35 -13.42 -21.30 -2.70
CA THR A 35 -14.61 -20.97 -1.92
C THR A 35 -15.73 -20.49 -2.86
N PRO A 36 -16.91 -21.15 -2.89
CA PRO A 36 -18.00 -20.76 -3.76
C PRO A 36 -18.47 -19.31 -3.50
N LYS A 37 -18.70 -18.57 -4.58
CA LYS A 37 -19.16 -17.15 -4.55
C LYS A 37 -18.20 -16.17 -3.87
N PHE A 38 -16.97 -16.55 -3.62
CA PHE A 38 -15.96 -15.62 -3.12
C PHE A 38 -15.63 -14.55 -4.17
N LYS A 39 -15.50 -13.30 -3.73
CA LYS A 39 -15.12 -12.17 -4.60
C LYS A 39 -13.70 -11.75 -4.28
N ALA A 40 -12.81 -11.87 -5.26
CA ALA A 40 -11.44 -11.39 -5.12
C ALA A 40 -11.40 -9.90 -4.79
N LYS A 41 -10.48 -9.53 -3.90
CA LYS A 41 -10.22 -8.16 -3.52
C LYS A 41 -8.80 -7.76 -3.93
N ASP A 42 -8.58 -6.49 -4.18
CA ASP A 42 -7.24 -5.91 -4.30
C ASP A 42 -7.23 -4.55 -3.61
N LEU A 43 -6.06 -4.02 -3.31
CA LEU A 43 -5.95 -2.67 -2.77
C LEU A 43 -6.01 -1.64 -3.88
N ARG A 44 -6.63 -0.49 -3.57
CA ARG A 44 -6.56 0.67 -4.46
C ARG A 44 -5.10 1.10 -4.63
N GLU A 45 -4.72 1.38 -5.87
CA GLU A 45 -3.37 1.83 -6.18
C GLU A 45 -3.04 3.15 -5.46
N LEU A 46 -1.77 3.27 -5.04
CA LEU A 46 -1.24 4.50 -4.46
C LEU A 46 -0.94 5.50 -5.56
N ASP A 47 -1.51 6.68 -5.43
CA ASP A 47 -1.16 7.81 -6.27
C ASP A 47 0.05 8.55 -5.66
N PHE A 48 1.24 8.23 -6.18
CA PHE A 48 2.48 8.87 -5.73
C PHE A 48 2.54 10.36 -6.08
N GLY A 49 1.93 10.80 -7.19
CA GLY A 49 1.85 12.20 -7.56
C GLY A 49 1.14 13.01 -6.48
N LYS A 50 0.00 12.51 -6.03
CA LYS A 50 -0.75 13.11 -4.93
C LYS A 50 0.02 13.10 -3.61
N MET A 51 0.71 11.99 -3.29
CA MET A 51 1.54 11.91 -2.09
C MET A 51 2.71 12.91 -2.08
N VAL A 52 3.29 13.20 -3.24
CA VAL A 52 4.35 14.24 -3.37
C VAL A 52 3.75 15.62 -3.12
N LEU A 53 2.59 15.93 -3.70
CA LEU A 53 1.89 17.19 -3.50
C LEU A 53 1.50 17.36 -2.02
N ASP A 54 0.89 16.36 -1.40
CA ASP A 54 0.53 16.37 0.03
C ASP A 54 1.75 16.50 0.96
N ALA A 55 2.94 16.09 0.48
CA ALA A 55 4.18 16.23 1.24
C ALA A 55 4.79 17.63 1.14
N THR A 56 4.46 18.39 0.09
CA THR A 56 4.97 19.74 -0.16
C THR A 56 4.01 20.82 0.33
N GLU A 57 2.71 20.52 0.42
CA GLU A 57 1.74 21.48 0.93
C GLU A 57 1.55 21.35 2.45
N PRO A 58 1.51 22.46 3.19
CA PRO A 58 1.18 22.42 4.61
C PRO A 58 -0.27 21.95 4.76
N SER A 59 -0.44 20.75 5.32
CA SER A 59 -1.77 20.21 5.62
C SER A 59 -2.44 21.08 6.69
N VAL A 60 -3.36 21.93 6.27
CA VAL A 60 -4.24 22.66 7.19
C VAL A 60 -5.27 21.67 7.73
N LYS A 61 -5.05 21.17 8.94
CA LYS A 61 -6.05 20.37 9.63
C LYS A 61 -7.07 21.30 10.26
N PRO A 62 -8.38 21.17 9.97
CA PRO A 62 -9.42 21.91 10.69
C PRO A 62 -9.31 21.60 12.18
N THR A 63 -9.14 22.62 13.00
CA THR A 63 -9.13 22.47 14.46
C THR A 63 -10.57 22.61 14.92
N MET A 64 -11.03 21.66 15.74
CA MET A 64 -12.34 21.76 16.38
C MET A 64 -12.28 22.92 17.38
N THR A 65 -12.98 24.00 17.08
CA THR A 65 -13.04 25.19 17.94
C THR A 65 -14.13 25.11 19.01
N ASN A 66 -15.01 24.10 18.96
CA ASN A 66 -16.07 23.89 19.93
C ASN A 66 -16.27 22.38 20.19
N PRO A 67 -16.39 21.95 21.47
CA PRO A 67 -16.67 20.56 21.83
C PRO A 67 -17.98 19.99 21.26
N SER A 68 -18.93 20.86 20.89
CA SER A 68 -20.20 20.48 20.29
C SER A 68 -20.10 20.20 18.78
N HIS A 69 -18.97 20.49 18.13
CA HIS A 69 -18.76 20.13 16.75
C HIS A 69 -18.51 18.63 16.67
N MET A 70 -19.43 17.91 16.04
CA MET A 70 -19.22 16.51 15.71
C MET A 70 -18.01 16.39 14.78
N GLY A 71 -16.92 15.86 15.29
CA GLY A 71 -15.81 15.46 14.44
C GLY A 71 -16.32 14.43 13.45
N VAL A 72 -16.04 14.63 12.16
CA VAL A 72 -16.30 13.60 11.15
C VAL A 72 -15.37 12.44 11.46
N ALA A 73 -15.82 11.51 12.30
CA ALA A 73 -15.18 10.21 12.46
C ALA A 73 -15.41 9.45 11.16
N LEU A 74 -14.52 9.64 10.20
CA LEU A 74 -14.47 8.74 9.06
C LEU A 74 -14.18 7.35 9.61
N PRO A 75 -14.95 6.32 9.22
CA PRO A 75 -14.66 4.97 9.64
C PRO A 75 -13.22 4.66 9.28
N ASP A 76 -12.46 4.19 10.28
CA ASP A 76 -11.06 3.79 10.08
C ASP A 76 -11.04 2.51 9.22
N LEU A 77 -11.06 2.71 7.91
CA LEU A 77 -10.99 1.64 6.90
C LEU A 77 -9.56 1.11 6.76
N GLY A 78 -8.70 1.42 7.73
CA GLY A 78 -7.26 1.17 7.63
C GLY A 78 -6.60 2.14 6.63
N PRO A 79 -5.25 2.17 6.60
CA PRO A 79 -4.52 3.13 5.77
C PRO A 79 -4.76 2.92 4.26
N TYR A 80 -5.26 1.75 3.85
CA TYR A 80 -5.43 1.40 2.44
C TYR A 80 -6.77 0.73 2.18
N ARG A 81 -7.54 1.28 1.24
CA ARG A 81 -8.88 0.81 0.91
C ARG A 81 -8.82 -0.44 0.03
N GLU A 82 -9.47 -1.51 0.47
CA GLU A 82 -9.75 -2.70 -0.34
C GLU A 82 -10.88 -2.41 -1.34
N VAL A 83 -10.71 -2.87 -2.57
CA VAL A 83 -11.70 -2.76 -3.64
C VAL A 83 -11.95 -4.15 -4.22
N ALA A 84 -13.20 -4.52 -4.40
CA ALA A 84 -13.57 -5.75 -5.09
C ALA A 84 -13.12 -5.67 -6.56
N VAL A 85 -12.43 -6.70 -7.03
CA VAL A 85 -12.02 -6.81 -8.42
C VAL A 85 -13.25 -7.04 -9.29
N ARG A 86 -13.60 -6.05 -10.13
CA ARG A 86 -14.82 -6.10 -10.97
C ARG A 86 -14.64 -6.83 -12.29
N ARG A 87 -13.39 -7.02 -12.75
CA ARG A 87 -13.08 -7.67 -14.04
C ARG A 87 -12.11 -8.80 -13.78
N THR A 88 -12.61 -10.02 -13.95
CA THR A 88 -11.82 -11.21 -14.20
C THR A 88 -12.04 -11.58 -15.67
N TRP A 89 -10.96 -11.67 -16.42
CA TRP A 89 -11.00 -12.03 -17.85
C TRP A 89 -11.42 -13.48 -18.05
N GLU A 90 -11.17 -14.31 -17.05
CA GLU A 90 -11.54 -15.72 -17.01
C GLU A 90 -12.30 -16.03 -15.72
N ARG A 91 -13.30 -16.87 -15.85
CA ARG A 91 -13.96 -17.51 -14.71
C ARG A 91 -13.52 -18.96 -14.71
N SER A 92 -13.17 -19.49 -13.55
CA SER A 92 -13.02 -20.93 -13.37
C SER A 92 -14.32 -21.63 -13.80
N ILE A 93 -14.21 -22.88 -14.25
CA ILE A 93 -15.35 -23.73 -14.64
C ILE A 93 -16.43 -23.74 -13.54
N ASP A 94 -16.04 -23.62 -12.28
CA ASP A 94 -16.92 -23.54 -11.11
C ASP A 94 -17.52 -22.13 -10.87
N GLY A 95 -17.34 -21.19 -11.81
CA GLY A 95 -17.90 -19.84 -11.72
C GLY A 95 -17.16 -18.90 -10.75
N ASN A 96 -16.04 -19.33 -10.20
CA ASN A 96 -15.25 -18.53 -9.25
C ASN A 96 -14.39 -17.49 -9.99
N PRO A 97 -14.45 -16.20 -9.61
CA PRO A 97 -13.72 -15.14 -10.30
C PRO A 97 -12.26 -15.04 -9.88
N VAL A 98 -11.72 -15.97 -9.10
CA VAL A 98 -10.32 -15.96 -8.65
C VAL A 98 -9.49 -16.85 -9.56
N VAL A 99 -8.62 -16.24 -10.37
CA VAL A 99 -7.63 -16.94 -11.17
C VAL A 99 -6.34 -17.03 -10.37
N LEU A 100 -5.94 -18.23 -9.99
CA LEU A 100 -4.80 -18.49 -9.11
C LEU A 100 -3.49 -17.93 -9.70
N GLU A 101 -3.27 -18.15 -10.98
CA GLU A 101 -2.08 -17.70 -11.71
C GLU A 101 -1.95 -16.18 -11.67
N GLU A 102 -3.06 -15.47 -11.86
CA GLU A 102 -3.09 -14.01 -11.78
C GLU A 102 -2.74 -13.50 -10.37
N GLN A 103 -3.26 -14.15 -9.32
CA GLN A 103 -2.95 -13.78 -7.95
C GLN A 103 -1.48 -14.04 -7.62
N MET A 104 -0.93 -15.16 -8.07
CA MET A 104 0.48 -15.50 -7.87
C MET A 104 1.41 -14.53 -8.63
N GLU A 105 1.07 -14.15 -9.85
CA GLU A 105 1.81 -13.14 -10.61
C GLU A 105 1.81 -11.78 -9.91
N LYS A 106 0.65 -11.31 -9.43
CA LYS A 106 0.53 -10.07 -8.66
C LYS A 106 1.36 -10.12 -7.39
N MET A 107 1.38 -11.27 -6.71
CA MET A 107 2.16 -11.48 -5.50
C MET A 107 3.67 -11.43 -5.78
N ALA A 108 4.14 -12.08 -6.85
CA ALA A 108 5.54 -12.07 -7.26
C ALA A 108 6.00 -10.65 -7.65
N ARG A 109 5.20 -9.94 -8.44
CA ARG A 109 5.46 -8.53 -8.77
C ARG A 109 5.51 -7.64 -7.52
N GLY A 110 4.57 -7.83 -6.59
CA GLY A 110 4.53 -7.08 -5.34
C GLY A 110 5.79 -7.31 -4.49
N ARG A 111 6.27 -8.55 -4.41
CA ARG A 111 7.52 -8.88 -3.72
C ARG A 111 8.74 -8.22 -4.36
N SER A 112 8.87 -8.30 -5.68
CA SER A 112 9.96 -7.65 -6.41
C SER A 112 9.97 -6.13 -6.19
N GLN A 113 8.81 -5.48 -6.20
CA GLN A 113 8.69 -4.04 -5.90
C GLN A 113 9.07 -3.71 -4.45
N TYR A 114 8.72 -4.57 -3.49
CA TYR A 114 9.09 -4.40 -2.10
C TYR A 114 10.61 -4.48 -1.91
N ASP A 115 11.25 -5.49 -2.51
CA ASP A 115 12.69 -5.68 -2.45
C ASP A 115 13.44 -4.50 -3.09
N LEU A 116 12.94 -3.99 -4.23
CA LEU A 116 13.49 -2.80 -4.86
C LEU A 116 13.39 -1.57 -3.95
N ALA A 117 12.23 -1.32 -3.35
CA ALA A 117 12.03 -0.21 -2.42
C ALA A 117 12.99 -0.31 -1.22
N LEU A 118 13.15 -1.50 -0.66
CA LEU A 118 14.08 -1.77 0.44
C LEU A 118 15.53 -1.50 0.05
N GLN A 119 15.96 -1.93 -1.14
CA GLN A 119 17.30 -1.68 -1.66
C GLN A 119 17.56 -0.19 -1.86
N LEU A 120 16.60 0.56 -2.40
CA LEU A 120 16.69 2.01 -2.56
C LEU A 120 16.84 2.73 -1.21
N VAL A 121 16.06 2.33 -0.21
CA VAL A 121 16.18 2.89 1.16
C VAL A 121 17.56 2.60 1.73
N LYS A 122 18.04 1.37 1.65
CA LYS A 122 19.38 0.98 2.12
C LYS A 122 20.49 1.77 1.43
N LYS A 123 20.42 1.90 0.09
CA LYS A 123 21.39 2.66 -0.70
C LYS A 123 21.42 4.13 -0.27
N ASN A 124 20.26 4.76 -0.10
CA ASN A 124 20.20 6.15 0.34
C ASN A 124 20.75 6.34 1.76
N LEU A 125 20.47 5.41 2.68
CA LEU A 125 21.04 5.43 4.02
C LEU A 125 22.58 5.30 3.99
N THR A 126 23.10 4.42 3.16
CA THR A 126 24.55 4.25 3.00
C THR A 126 25.20 5.51 2.43
N MET A 127 24.59 6.13 1.41
CA MET A 127 25.07 7.40 0.86
C MET A 127 25.08 8.51 1.91
N ILE A 128 24.04 8.65 2.73
CA ILE A 128 23.99 9.64 3.81
C ILE A 128 25.10 9.35 4.85
N LYS A 129 25.28 8.09 5.26
CA LYS A 129 26.36 7.71 6.20
C LYS A 129 27.74 8.04 5.64
N SER A 130 27.98 7.74 4.37
CA SER A 130 29.26 8.04 3.72
C SER A 130 29.50 9.55 3.64
N ALA A 131 28.46 10.34 3.34
CA ALA A 131 28.58 11.80 3.32
C ALA A 131 28.88 12.42 4.70
N LEU A 132 28.46 11.73 5.77
CA LEU A 132 28.75 12.13 7.16
C LEU A 132 30.09 11.59 7.68
N GLY A 133 30.90 10.94 6.84
CA GLY A 133 32.19 10.37 7.24
C GLY A 133 32.08 9.15 8.14
N GLN A 134 30.93 8.57 8.30
CA GLN A 134 30.71 7.31 9.01
C GLN A 134 30.88 6.15 8.05
N ARG A 135 31.95 5.37 8.24
CA ARG A 135 32.18 4.09 7.53
C ARG A 135 31.44 2.96 8.22
#